data_927618895e59c027450453076a42a9b9
#
_entry.id   927618895e59c027450453076a42a9b9
#
_cell.length_a   1.000
_cell.length_b   1.000
_cell.length_c   1.000
_cell.angle_alpha   90.00
_cell.angle_beta   90.00
_cell.angle_gamma   90.00
#
_symmetry.space_group_name_H-M   'P 1'
#
loop_
_entity.id
_entity.type
_entity.pdbx_description
1 polymer ?
#
loop_
_entity_poly.entity_id
_entity_poly.type
_entity_poly.pdbx_seq_one_letter_code
_entity_poly.pdbx_strand_id
1 'polypeptide(L)'
;MSLLVVQIPQRARLHPRRPSAAGRAESGAGVQYEFVTSPDGLGVQTHGRSAASLLPAATSVVAVIADTDVSWHRITLPKAPAARLRAALEGVLEEPLLDDVDAVHLALAPQATAGQATWVAAVDRRWLRSELAALETANVFVDRVAPMSWPDDPPLGHFSEAQPQAPGPTQDVVLTWANADGVITLRLEGGLARSMLPASLPETTRWTTSPAAASV
;
A
#
# COMPACT_ATOMS: atom_id res chain seq x y z
N MET A 1 -1.65 10.93 -23.62
CA MET A 1 -1.64 9.72 -22.77
C MET A 1 -2.36 10.08 -21.50
N SER A 2 -3.37 9.33 -21.04
CA SER A 2 -4.07 9.63 -19.78
C SER A 2 -3.78 8.49 -18.78
N LEU A 3 -3.47 8.86 -17.56
CA LEU A 3 -3.20 7.94 -16.46
C LEU A 3 -4.32 8.03 -15.44
N LEU A 4 -4.83 6.89 -15.03
CA LEU A 4 -5.70 6.73 -13.87
C LEU A 4 -4.92 6.00 -12.77
N VAL A 5 -4.82 6.61 -11.61
CA VAL A 5 -4.29 5.98 -10.40
C VAL A 5 -5.46 5.68 -9.48
N VAL A 6 -5.63 4.44 -9.09
CA VAL A 6 -6.73 3.97 -8.23
C VAL A 6 -6.16 3.35 -6.97
N GLN A 7 -6.57 3.84 -5.81
CA GLN A 7 -6.19 3.24 -4.54
C GLN A 7 -7.11 2.04 -4.23
N ILE A 8 -6.51 0.88 -4.07
CA ILE A 8 -7.22 -0.33 -3.61
C ILE A 8 -7.60 -0.14 -2.13
N PRO A 9 -8.86 -0.42 -1.75
CA PRO A 9 -9.27 -0.35 -0.35
C PRO A 9 -8.40 -1.23 0.54
N GLN A 10 -8.06 -0.72 1.72
CA GLN A 10 -7.25 -1.49 2.67
C GLN A 10 -7.92 -2.82 3.03
N ARG A 11 -7.10 -3.85 3.20
CA ARG A 11 -7.54 -5.17 3.63
C ARG A 11 -8.21 -5.09 5.00
N ALA A 12 -9.44 -5.61 5.09
CA ALA A 12 -10.12 -5.72 6.37
C ALA A 12 -9.34 -6.65 7.30
N ARG A 13 -8.77 -6.11 8.37
CA ARG A 13 -8.09 -6.91 9.40
C ARG A 13 -9.11 -7.38 10.42
N LEU A 14 -9.02 -8.65 10.81
CA LEU A 14 -9.81 -9.19 11.90
C LEU A 14 -9.35 -8.56 13.22
N HIS A 15 -10.02 -7.49 13.63
CA HIS A 15 -9.91 -7.06 15.01
C HIS A 15 -10.80 -7.93 15.89
N PRO A 16 -10.39 -8.30 17.11
CA PRO A 16 -11.29 -8.91 18.07
C PRO A 16 -12.44 -7.93 18.30
N ARG A 17 -13.57 -8.22 17.68
CA ARG A 17 -14.78 -7.40 17.74
C ARG A 17 -15.25 -7.42 19.18
N ARG A 18 -15.10 -6.33 19.91
CA ARG A 18 -15.97 -6.10 21.07
C ARG A 18 -17.40 -6.20 20.55
N PRO A 19 -18.26 -7.05 21.14
CA PRO A 19 -19.65 -7.13 20.71
C PRO A 19 -20.32 -5.79 21.02
N SER A 20 -20.34 -4.89 20.05
CA SER A 20 -21.19 -3.72 20.08
C SER A 20 -22.55 -4.18 19.55
N ALA A 21 -23.56 -4.07 20.40
CA ALA A 21 -24.95 -4.40 20.10
C ALA A 21 -25.63 -3.40 19.13
N ALA A 22 -24.86 -2.72 18.32
CA ALA A 22 -25.37 -1.77 17.35
C ALA A 22 -24.95 -2.15 15.93
N GLY A 23 -25.89 -2.69 15.20
CA GLY A 23 -25.99 -2.34 13.80
C GLY A 23 -25.43 -3.33 12.81
N ARG A 24 -26.32 -4.01 12.21
CA ARG A 24 -26.38 -4.17 10.76
C ARG A 24 -26.22 -2.79 10.13
N ALA A 25 -25.01 -2.36 9.90
CA ALA A 25 -24.74 -1.17 9.13
C ALA A 25 -24.56 -1.57 7.67
N GLU A 26 -25.56 -1.21 6.90
CA GLU A 26 -25.54 -0.73 5.53
C GLU A 26 -24.70 -1.51 4.50
N SER A 27 -25.23 -2.66 4.11
CA SER A 27 -24.90 -3.34 2.85
C SER A 27 -25.56 -2.62 1.65
N GLY A 28 -25.30 -1.33 1.46
CA GLY A 28 -25.94 -0.55 0.41
C GLY A 28 -25.02 0.43 -0.36
N ALA A 29 -23.94 0.89 0.25
CA ALA A 29 -22.95 1.67 -0.46
C ALA A 29 -21.89 0.72 -1.02
N GLY A 30 -21.84 0.52 -2.32
CA GLY A 30 -20.80 -0.26 -2.98
C GLY A 30 -19.41 0.25 -2.63
N VAL A 31 -18.40 -0.61 -2.78
CA VAL A 31 -16.99 -0.26 -2.53
C VAL A 31 -16.64 1.01 -3.31
N GLN A 32 -16.09 2.00 -2.60
CA GLN A 32 -15.65 3.28 -3.16
C GLN A 32 -14.14 3.27 -3.29
N TYR A 33 -13.64 3.67 -4.44
CA TYR A 33 -12.22 3.78 -4.76
C TYR A 33 -11.80 5.24 -4.80
N GLU A 34 -10.75 5.58 -4.11
CA GLU A 34 -10.07 6.86 -4.29
C GLU A 34 -9.27 6.83 -5.58
N PHE A 35 -9.33 7.91 -6.35
CA PHE A 35 -8.64 7.97 -7.62
C PHE A 35 -8.05 9.35 -7.91
N VAL A 36 -7.03 9.33 -8.76
CA VAL A 36 -6.42 10.52 -9.36
C VAL A 36 -6.29 10.29 -10.85
N THR A 37 -6.59 11.30 -11.66
CA THR A 37 -6.28 11.30 -13.09
C THR A 37 -5.15 12.27 -13.40
N SER A 38 -4.30 11.89 -14.35
CA SER A 38 -3.21 12.71 -14.84
C SER A 38 -3.08 12.62 -16.36
N PRO A 39 -2.84 13.72 -17.08
CA PRO A 39 -2.61 13.68 -18.51
C PRO A 39 -1.20 13.21 -18.88
N ASP A 40 -0.22 13.36 -18.00
CA ASP A 40 1.21 13.19 -18.25
C ASP A 40 1.96 12.38 -17.16
N GLY A 41 1.26 12.03 -16.08
CA GLY A 41 1.85 11.35 -14.91
C GLY A 41 2.58 12.29 -13.94
N LEU A 42 2.61 13.58 -14.18
CA LEU A 42 3.30 14.60 -13.35
C LEU A 42 2.31 15.53 -12.65
N GLY A 43 1.25 15.93 -13.36
CA GLY A 43 0.23 16.84 -12.84
C GLY A 43 -1.08 16.12 -12.54
N VAL A 44 -1.75 16.51 -11.44
CA VAL A 44 -3.10 16.03 -11.11
C VAL A 44 -4.11 16.84 -11.91
N GLN A 45 -4.95 16.14 -12.70
CA GLN A 45 -6.06 16.75 -13.44
C GLN A 45 -7.35 16.72 -12.62
N THR A 46 -7.72 15.56 -12.14
CA THR A 46 -8.89 15.38 -11.25
C THR A 46 -8.55 14.35 -10.17
N HIS A 47 -9.23 14.46 -9.04
CA HIS A 47 -9.19 13.47 -7.99
C HIS A 47 -10.57 13.32 -7.38
N GLY A 48 -10.84 12.20 -6.75
CA GLY A 48 -12.12 11.96 -6.13
C GLY A 48 -12.26 10.56 -5.58
N ARG A 49 -13.49 10.23 -5.26
CA ARG A 49 -13.91 8.91 -4.76
C ARG A 49 -15.16 8.47 -5.48
N SER A 50 -15.15 7.27 -6.04
CA SER A 50 -16.30 6.75 -6.77
C SER A 50 -16.35 5.21 -6.77
N ALA A 51 -17.52 4.66 -7.11
CA ALA A 51 -17.63 3.23 -7.38
C ALA A 51 -16.78 2.85 -8.61
N ALA A 52 -16.31 1.60 -8.68
CA ALA A 52 -15.47 1.13 -9.78
C ALA A 52 -16.06 1.40 -11.18
N SER A 53 -17.37 1.21 -11.32
CA SER A 53 -18.09 1.44 -12.61
C SER A 53 -18.18 2.91 -13.05
N LEU A 54 -17.86 3.85 -12.15
CA LEU A 54 -17.89 5.30 -12.40
C LEU A 54 -16.48 5.91 -12.47
N LEU A 55 -15.44 5.09 -12.40
CA LEU A 55 -14.07 5.57 -12.55
C LEU A 55 -13.83 6.12 -13.95
N PRO A 56 -13.06 7.21 -14.09
CA PRO A 56 -12.74 7.79 -15.39
C PRO A 56 -11.98 6.81 -16.28
N ALA A 57 -12.31 6.77 -17.56
CA ALA A 57 -11.56 6.01 -18.54
C ALA A 57 -10.17 6.63 -18.76
N ALA A 58 -9.14 5.81 -18.84
CA ALA A 58 -7.77 6.25 -19.10
C ALA A 58 -7.04 5.27 -20.04
N THR A 59 -5.95 5.73 -20.63
CA THR A 59 -5.09 4.90 -21.49
C THR A 59 -4.26 3.91 -20.69
N SER A 60 -3.92 4.28 -19.45
CA SER A 60 -3.19 3.41 -18.52
C SER A 60 -3.79 3.52 -17.11
N VAL A 61 -3.86 2.39 -16.42
CA VAL A 61 -4.42 2.29 -15.07
C VAL A 61 -3.38 1.70 -14.12
N VAL A 62 -3.07 2.43 -13.05
CA VAL A 62 -2.20 1.96 -11.97
C VAL A 62 -3.03 1.77 -10.71
N ALA A 63 -3.04 0.56 -10.17
CA ALA A 63 -3.62 0.30 -8.86
C ALA A 63 -2.56 0.50 -7.77
N VAL A 64 -2.89 1.26 -6.73
CA VAL A 64 -2.00 1.55 -5.61
C VAL A 64 -2.46 0.80 -4.38
N ILE A 65 -1.53 0.11 -3.72
CA ILE A 65 -1.75 -0.63 -2.48
C ILE A 65 -1.28 0.21 -1.31
N ALA A 66 -2.09 0.29 -0.25
CA ALA A 66 -1.73 0.98 0.99
C ALA A 66 -0.53 0.31 1.68
N ASP A 67 0.32 1.11 2.33
CA ASP A 67 1.54 0.65 2.99
C ASP A 67 1.29 -0.41 4.06
N THR A 68 0.13 -0.37 4.70
CA THR A 68 -0.28 -1.36 5.69
C THR A 68 -0.52 -2.76 5.12
N ASP A 69 -0.74 -2.90 3.82
CA ASP A 69 -1.04 -4.16 3.15
C ASP A 69 0.16 -4.74 2.38
N VAL A 70 1.31 -4.09 2.50
CA VAL A 70 2.59 -4.53 1.93
C VAL A 70 3.59 -4.78 3.05
N SER A 71 4.24 -5.92 3.05
CA SER A 71 5.43 -6.15 3.87
C SER A 71 6.69 -6.13 3.00
N TRP A 72 7.75 -5.52 3.54
CA TRP A 72 9.01 -5.33 2.85
C TRP A 72 10.10 -6.21 3.44
N HIS A 73 10.79 -6.98 2.59
CA HIS A 73 11.84 -7.89 2.99
C HIS A 73 13.10 -7.60 2.19
N ARG A 74 14.21 -7.35 2.89
CA ARG A 74 15.51 -7.17 2.26
C ARG A 74 16.24 -8.50 2.20
N ILE A 75 16.54 -8.97 1.00
CA ILE A 75 17.20 -10.26 0.77
C ILE A 75 18.39 -10.11 -0.18
N THR A 76 19.29 -11.10 -0.19
CA THR A 76 20.20 -11.30 -1.32
C THR A 76 19.48 -12.11 -2.39
N LEU A 77 19.30 -11.53 -3.59
CA LEU A 77 18.54 -12.19 -4.66
C LEU A 77 19.23 -13.50 -5.07
N PRO A 78 18.54 -14.64 -5.01
CA PRO A 78 19.10 -15.93 -5.42
C PRO A 78 19.56 -15.93 -6.88
N LYS A 79 20.69 -16.60 -7.14
CA LYS A 79 21.17 -16.85 -8.52
C LYS A 79 20.42 -18.04 -9.10
N ALA A 80 19.18 -17.82 -9.50
CA ALA A 80 18.31 -18.86 -10.05
C ALA A 80 17.81 -18.46 -11.44
N PRO A 81 17.60 -19.43 -12.36
CA PRO A 81 16.90 -19.18 -13.63
C PRO A 81 15.49 -18.62 -13.37
N ALA A 82 14.98 -17.81 -14.30
CA ALA A 82 13.66 -17.17 -14.15
C ALA A 82 12.54 -18.17 -13.82
N ALA A 83 12.55 -19.36 -14.42
CA ALA A 83 11.56 -20.42 -14.16
C ALA A 83 11.61 -20.99 -12.72
N ARG A 84 12.72 -20.82 -12.00
CA ARG A 84 12.91 -21.30 -10.62
C ARG A 84 13.01 -20.16 -9.60
N LEU A 85 13.00 -18.93 -10.07
CA LEU A 85 13.22 -17.76 -9.22
C LEU A 85 12.15 -17.68 -8.12
N ARG A 86 10.89 -17.95 -8.46
CA ARG A 86 9.81 -17.95 -7.48
C ARG A 86 10.07 -18.95 -6.35
N ALA A 87 10.36 -20.21 -6.67
CA ALA A 87 10.64 -21.22 -5.65
C ALA A 87 11.90 -20.89 -4.82
N ALA A 88 12.91 -20.27 -5.46
CA ALA A 88 14.10 -19.81 -4.72
C ALA A 88 13.80 -18.64 -3.77
N LEU A 89 12.89 -17.72 -4.15
CA LEU A 89 12.43 -16.65 -3.27
C LEU A 89 11.59 -17.18 -2.11
N GLU A 90 10.73 -18.15 -2.38
CA GLU A 90 9.92 -18.82 -1.36
C GLU A 90 10.82 -19.42 -0.27
N GLY A 91 11.87 -20.15 -0.65
CA GLY A 91 12.81 -20.71 0.31
C GLY A 91 13.63 -19.69 1.10
N VAL A 92 13.95 -18.53 0.53
CA VAL A 92 14.67 -17.46 1.26
C VAL A 92 13.74 -16.68 2.19
N LEU A 93 12.46 -16.61 1.86
CA LEU A 93 11.47 -15.81 2.59
C LEU A 93 10.64 -16.62 3.58
N GLU A 94 10.77 -17.95 3.62
CA GLU A 94 10.02 -18.83 4.51
C GLU A 94 10.16 -18.43 5.99
N GLU A 95 11.36 -18.07 6.42
CA GLU A 95 11.61 -17.68 7.80
C GLU A 95 11.16 -16.24 8.14
N PRO A 96 11.43 -15.21 7.30
CA PRO A 96 11.05 -13.84 7.62
C PRO A 96 9.58 -13.50 7.33
N LEU A 97 8.84 -14.33 6.59
CA LEU A 97 7.41 -14.14 6.37
C LEU A 97 6.62 -14.70 7.55
N LEU A 98 5.64 -13.90 8.02
CA LEU A 98 4.69 -14.34 9.05
C LEU A 98 3.53 -15.15 8.46
N ASP A 99 3.24 -14.93 7.19
CA ASP A 99 2.21 -15.63 6.44
C ASP A 99 2.81 -16.82 5.68
N ASP A 100 1.96 -17.79 5.32
CA ASP A 100 2.34 -18.87 4.42
C ASP A 100 2.83 -18.30 3.08
N VAL A 101 4.02 -18.68 2.68
CA VAL A 101 4.67 -18.20 1.46
C VAL A 101 3.83 -18.45 0.20
N ASP A 102 3.01 -19.51 0.20
CA ASP A 102 2.07 -19.80 -0.87
C ASP A 102 0.86 -18.86 -0.89
N ALA A 103 0.55 -18.23 0.23
CA ALA A 103 -0.55 -17.28 0.34
C ALA A 103 -0.19 -15.86 -0.12
N VAL A 104 1.11 -15.55 -0.30
CA VAL A 104 1.56 -14.22 -0.68
C VAL A 104 1.93 -14.11 -2.16
N HIS A 105 1.76 -12.90 -2.69
CA HIS A 105 2.32 -12.47 -3.97
C HIS A 105 3.64 -11.74 -3.69
N LEU A 106 4.71 -12.19 -4.30
CA LEU A 106 6.04 -11.60 -4.17
C LEU A 106 6.37 -10.76 -5.40
N ALA A 107 6.81 -9.53 -5.18
CA ALA A 107 7.28 -8.65 -6.23
C ALA A 107 8.69 -8.12 -5.89
N LEU A 108 9.62 -8.28 -6.83
CA LEU A 108 10.97 -7.75 -6.72
C LEU A 108 11.00 -6.25 -7.00
N ALA A 109 11.90 -5.54 -6.31
CA ALA A 109 12.21 -4.17 -6.67
C ALA A 109 12.68 -4.07 -8.13
N PRO A 110 12.39 -2.94 -8.82
CA PRO A 110 12.89 -2.70 -10.15
C PRO A 110 14.43 -2.84 -10.18
N GLN A 111 14.96 -3.40 -11.28
CA GLN A 111 16.42 -3.58 -11.51
C GLN A 111 17.12 -4.52 -10.52
N ALA A 112 16.38 -5.38 -9.81
CA ALA A 112 16.98 -6.40 -8.95
C ALA A 112 17.96 -7.29 -9.71
N THR A 113 19.18 -7.43 -9.15
CA THR A 113 20.28 -8.18 -9.78
C THR A 113 20.62 -9.41 -8.94
N ALA A 114 20.72 -10.58 -9.59
CA ALA A 114 21.06 -11.82 -8.89
C ALA A 114 22.38 -11.73 -8.12
N GLY A 115 22.38 -12.18 -6.88
CA GLY A 115 23.52 -12.11 -5.97
C GLY A 115 23.70 -10.77 -5.27
N GLN A 116 22.85 -9.78 -5.51
CA GLN A 116 22.88 -8.48 -4.85
C GLN A 116 21.72 -8.35 -3.84
N ALA A 117 21.91 -7.47 -2.85
CA ALA A 117 20.85 -7.11 -1.92
C ALA A 117 19.73 -6.39 -2.67
N THR A 118 18.49 -6.81 -2.44
CA THR A 118 17.31 -6.21 -3.06
C THR A 118 16.11 -6.24 -2.11
N TRP A 119 15.10 -5.44 -2.41
CA TRP A 119 13.83 -5.44 -1.71
C TRP A 119 12.83 -6.33 -2.42
N VAL A 120 12.04 -7.04 -1.63
CA VAL A 120 10.87 -7.82 -2.06
C VAL A 120 9.67 -7.31 -1.32
N ALA A 121 8.65 -6.93 -2.06
CA ALA A 121 7.32 -6.66 -1.52
C ALA A 121 6.53 -7.97 -1.45
N ALA A 122 5.89 -8.23 -0.33
CA ALA A 122 4.96 -9.34 -0.17
C ALA A 122 3.56 -8.82 0.19
N VAL A 123 2.55 -9.33 -0.51
CA VAL A 123 1.15 -8.91 -0.42
C VAL A 123 0.26 -10.15 -0.40
N ASP A 124 -0.83 -10.14 0.38
CA ASP A 124 -1.81 -11.24 0.35
C ASP A 124 -2.34 -11.46 -1.07
N ARG A 125 -2.06 -12.65 -1.61
CA ARG A 125 -2.38 -13.00 -3.00
C ARG A 125 -3.88 -13.09 -3.27
N ARG A 126 -4.64 -13.63 -2.31
CA ARG A 126 -6.08 -13.83 -2.46
C ARG A 126 -6.80 -12.51 -2.45
N TRP A 127 -6.47 -11.67 -1.49
CA TRP A 127 -7.04 -10.33 -1.41
C TRP A 127 -6.71 -9.50 -2.65
N LEU A 128 -5.43 -9.41 -3.05
CA LEU A 128 -5.04 -8.66 -4.24
C LEU A 128 -5.78 -9.12 -5.49
N ARG A 129 -5.91 -10.43 -5.70
CA ARG A 129 -6.65 -10.97 -6.84
C ARG A 129 -8.13 -10.63 -6.79
N SER A 130 -8.75 -10.65 -5.62
CA SER A 130 -10.17 -10.29 -5.47
C SER A 130 -10.42 -8.82 -5.80
N GLU A 131 -9.52 -7.92 -5.37
CA GLU A 131 -9.63 -6.49 -5.68
C GLU A 131 -9.44 -6.20 -7.18
N LEU A 132 -8.42 -6.83 -7.80
CA LEU A 132 -8.21 -6.69 -9.23
C LEU A 132 -9.38 -7.24 -10.06
N ALA A 133 -9.94 -8.38 -9.66
CA ALA A 133 -11.13 -8.96 -10.32
C ALA A 133 -12.37 -8.07 -10.17
N ALA A 134 -12.53 -7.38 -9.04
CA ALA A 134 -13.62 -6.43 -8.84
C ALA A 134 -13.50 -5.22 -9.79
N LEU A 135 -12.29 -4.68 -9.97
CA LEU A 135 -12.02 -3.62 -10.95
C LEU A 135 -12.26 -4.10 -12.39
N GLU A 136 -11.76 -5.28 -12.74
CA GLU A 136 -11.95 -5.88 -14.07
C GLU A 136 -13.44 -6.12 -14.39
N THR A 137 -14.24 -6.56 -13.41
CA THR A 137 -15.70 -6.71 -13.55
C THR A 137 -16.39 -5.38 -13.87
N ALA A 138 -15.82 -4.27 -13.43
CA ALA A 138 -16.27 -2.92 -13.74
C ALA A 138 -15.65 -2.34 -15.03
N ASN A 139 -14.97 -3.16 -15.84
CA ASN A 139 -14.21 -2.77 -17.05
C ASN A 139 -13.04 -1.82 -16.77
N VAL A 140 -12.47 -1.87 -15.57
CA VAL A 140 -11.24 -1.15 -15.23
C VAL A 140 -10.08 -2.15 -15.25
N PHE A 141 -9.30 -2.14 -16.33
CA PHE A 141 -8.18 -3.07 -16.53
C PHE A 141 -6.91 -2.44 -15.99
N VAL A 142 -6.34 -3.04 -14.95
CA VAL A 142 -5.14 -2.55 -14.28
C VAL A 142 -3.89 -3.03 -15.02
N ASP A 143 -3.08 -2.09 -15.52
CA ASP A 143 -1.81 -2.38 -16.21
C ASP A 143 -0.69 -2.69 -15.21
N ARG A 144 -0.71 -2.05 -14.04
CA ARG A 144 0.33 -2.18 -13.04
C ARG A 144 -0.23 -1.98 -11.63
N VAL A 145 0.31 -2.75 -10.70
CA VAL A 145 0.12 -2.55 -9.25
C VAL A 145 1.40 -1.98 -8.67
N ALA A 146 1.27 -0.96 -7.83
CA ALA A 146 2.37 -0.32 -7.13
C ALA A 146 2.05 -0.14 -5.64
N PRO A 147 3.01 -0.26 -4.73
CA PRO A 147 2.83 0.16 -3.36
C PRO A 147 2.76 1.69 -3.28
N MET A 148 2.12 2.22 -2.23
CA MET A 148 2.07 3.67 -1.99
C MET A 148 3.45 4.22 -1.65
N SER A 149 4.23 3.48 -0.87
CA SER A 149 5.62 3.80 -0.54
C SER A 149 6.53 2.58 -0.74
N TRP A 150 7.81 2.82 -0.93
CA TRP A 150 8.83 1.78 -0.98
C TRP A 150 10.07 2.23 -0.19
N PRO A 151 10.93 1.28 0.26
CA PRO A 151 12.21 1.61 0.87
C PRO A 151 13.07 2.46 -0.08
N ASP A 152 13.46 3.66 0.35
CA ASP A 152 14.15 4.65 -0.49
C ASP A 152 15.16 5.47 0.32
N ASP A 153 16.05 6.15 -0.40
CA ASP A 153 16.99 7.15 0.10
C ASP A 153 17.02 8.34 -0.88
N PRO A 154 16.71 9.55 -0.49
CA PRO A 154 16.48 10.07 0.87
C PRO A 154 15.14 9.64 1.48
N PRO A 155 15.04 9.63 2.83
CA PRO A 155 13.84 9.21 3.53
C PRO A 155 12.62 10.07 3.18
N LEU A 156 11.43 9.43 3.22
CA LEU A 156 10.13 10.06 3.02
C LEU A 156 9.26 9.86 4.25
N GLY A 157 8.73 10.95 4.80
CA GLY A 157 7.65 10.93 5.79
C GLY A 157 6.35 11.42 5.16
N HIS A 158 5.28 10.64 5.30
CA HIS A 158 3.96 11.00 4.82
C HIS A 158 2.92 10.92 5.94
N PHE A 159 2.26 12.04 6.21
CA PHE A 159 1.14 12.11 7.15
C PHE A 159 -0.17 11.93 6.39
N SER A 160 -0.96 10.96 6.84
CA SER A 160 -2.29 10.68 6.30
C SER A 160 -3.29 10.42 7.42
N GLU A 161 -4.57 10.44 7.08
CA GLU A 161 -5.60 10.01 8.00
C GLU A 161 -5.66 8.49 8.06
N ALA A 162 -5.81 7.96 9.26
CA ALA A 162 -6.18 6.56 9.39
C ALA A 162 -7.59 6.38 8.79
N GLN A 163 -7.77 5.37 7.96
CA GLN A 163 -9.11 5.05 7.51
C GLN A 163 -9.97 4.72 8.73
N PRO A 164 -11.13 5.37 8.89
CA PRO A 164 -11.97 5.16 10.05
C PRO A 164 -12.43 3.71 10.09
N GLN A 165 -11.96 2.95 11.07
CA GLN A 165 -12.38 1.58 11.31
C GLN A 165 -13.70 1.51 12.08
N ALA A 166 -14.17 2.66 12.59
CA ALA A 166 -15.46 2.84 13.25
C ALA A 166 -15.87 4.32 13.16
N PRO A 167 -17.16 4.64 13.08
CA PRO A 167 -17.62 6.02 13.18
C PRO A 167 -17.28 6.58 14.57
N GLY A 168 -16.36 7.52 14.62
CA GLY A 168 -15.92 8.21 15.84
C GLY A 168 -15.38 9.60 15.48
N PRO A 169 -15.38 10.55 16.43
CA PRO A 169 -14.98 11.93 16.17
C PRO A 169 -13.48 12.15 16.07
N THR A 170 -12.64 11.15 16.28
CA THR A 170 -11.18 11.26 16.24
C THR A 170 -10.65 10.87 14.86
N GLN A 171 -10.14 11.85 14.14
CA GLN A 171 -9.29 11.64 12.98
C GLN A 171 -7.89 11.26 13.46
N ASP A 172 -7.62 9.96 13.53
CA ASP A 172 -6.28 9.47 13.86
C ASP A 172 -5.33 9.82 12.71
N VAL A 173 -4.25 10.52 12.99
CA VAL A 173 -3.19 10.76 12.02
C VAL A 173 -2.21 9.60 12.05
N VAL A 174 -1.86 9.13 10.87
CA VAL A 174 -0.89 8.06 10.63
C VAL A 174 0.32 8.65 9.94
N LEU A 175 1.50 8.30 10.41
CA LEU A 175 2.76 8.56 9.74
C LEU A 175 3.23 7.29 9.04
N THR A 176 3.42 7.37 7.73
CA THR A 176 4.24 6.42 6.98
C THR A 176 5.65 6.97 6.88
N TRP A 177 6.62 6.19 7.34
CA TRP A 177 8.04 6.49 7.26
C TRP A 177 8.73 5.46 6.37
N ALA A 178 9.26 5.91 5.26
CA ALA A 178 10.01 5.10 4.31
C ALA A 178 11.47 5.58 4.29
N ASN A 179 12.40 4.66 4.43
CA ASN A 179 13.83 4.92 4.38
C ASN A 179 14.58 3.72 3.79
N ALA A 180 15.90 3.77 3.75
CA ALA A 180 16.73 2.68 3.24
C ALA A 180 16.59 1.35 4.01
N ASP A 181 16.05 1.38 5.23
CA ASP A 181 15.87 0.20 6.08
C ASP A 181 14.48 -0.42 5.97
N GLY A 182 13.52 0.26 5.32
CA GLY A 182 12.17 -0.24 5.11
C GLY A 182 11.09 0.83 5.10
N VAL A 183 9.85 0.38 5.18
CA VAL A 183 8.65 1.22 5.32
C VAL A 183 7.91 0.81 6.59
N ILE A 184 7.58 1.79 7.41
CA ILE A 184 6.82 1.60 8.63
C ILE A 184 5.64 2.57 8.67
N THR A 185 4.49 2.09 9.11
CA THR A 185 3.28 2.90 9.28
C THR A 185 2.90 2.92 10.76
N LEU A 186 2.82 4.12 11.34
CA LEU A 186 2.64 4.35 12.77
C LEU A 186 1.48 5.30 13.01
N ARG A 187 0.63 4.98 13.98
CA ARG A 187 -0.31 5.96 14.53
C ARG A 187 0.46 6.97 15.39
N LEU A 188 0.16 8.25 15.24
CA LEU A 188 0.83 9.31 15.99
C LEU A 188 0.39 9.40 17.45
N GLU A 189 -0.64 8.66 17.84
CA GLU A 189 -1.08 8.61 19.24
C GLU A 189 -0.06 7.88 20.12
N GLY A 190 0.27 8.51 21.24
CA GLY A 190 1.20 7.96 22.23
C GLY A 190 2.69 8.13 21.88
N GLY A 191 3.56 7.50 22.70
CA GLY A 191 5.01 7.63 22.56
C GLY A 191 5.67 6.69 21.56
N LEU A 192 4.93 5.69 21.04
CA LEU A 192 5.50 4.64 20.19
C LEU A 192 6.08 5.20 18.88
N ALA A 193 5.33 6.07 18.19
CA ALA A 193 5.80 6.67 16.95
C ALA A 193 7.14 7.40 17.13
N ARG A 194 7.25 8.17 18.23
CA ARG A 194 8.49 8.89 18.56
C ARG A 194 9.66 7.94 18.85
N SER A 195 9.43 6.81 19.51
CA SER A 195 10.49 5.84 19.83
C SER A 195 10.94 5.01 18.62
N MET A 196 10.09 4.92 17.58
CA MET A 196 10.39 4.18 16.35
C MET A 196 11.09 5.04 15.28
N LEU A 197 11.00 6.35 15.40
CA LEU A 197 11.71 7.27 14.51
C LEU A 197 13.17 7.44 14.97
N PRO A 198 14.12 7.70 14.04
CA PRO A 198 15.50 8.05 14.39
C PRO A 198 15.53 9.27 15.32
N ALA A 199 16.46 9.27 16.28
CA ALA A 199 16.64 10.38 17.21
C ALA A 199 16.98 11.71 16.50
N SER A 200 17.66 11.64 15.35
CA SER A 200 17.92 12.75 14.44
C SER A 200 17.43 12.36 13.04
N LEU A 201 16.55 13.18 12.48
CA LEU A 201 16.08 12.99 11.12
C LEU A 201 17.08 13.60 10.14
N PRO A 202 17.42 12.93 9.04
CA PRO A 202 18.29 13.51 8.00
C PRO A 202 17.67 14.80 7.44
N GLU A 203 18.48 15.81 7.18
CA GLU A 203 18.03 17.07 6.57
C GLU A 203 17.42 16.88 5.18
N THR A 204 17.80 15.79 4.50
CA THR A 204 17.30 15.40 3.18
C THR A 204 15.91 14.76 3.23
N THR A 205 15.34 14.54 4.43
CA THR A 205 14.02 13.95 4.58
C THR A 205 12.94 14.74 3.84
N ARG A 206 12.22 14.09 2.97
CA ARG A 206 11.07 14.68 2.28
C ARG A 206 9.81 14.46 3.13
N TRP A 207 9.07 15.54 3.35
CA TRP A 207 7.81 15.50 4.12
C TRP A 207 6.65 15.81 3.20
N THR A 208 5.60 14.98 3.30
CA THR A 208 4.34 15.18 2.60
C THR A 208 3.17 14.96 3.56
N THR A 209 2.02 15.54 3.24
CA THR A 209 0.82 15.37 4.06
C THR A 209 -0.41 15.32 3.17
N SER A 210 -1.40 14.53 3.56
CA SER A 210 -2.73 14.62 2.96
C SER A 210 -3.40 15.94 3.36
N PRO A 211 -4.29 16.51 2.53
CA PRO A 211 -4.98 17.77 2.85
C PRO A 211 -5.75 17.72 4.17
N ALA A 212 -6.31 16.58 4.49
CA ALA A 212 -7.07 16.40 5.71
C ALA A 212 -6.17 16.29 6.96
N ALA A 213 -5.04 15.54 6.86
CA ALA A 213 -4.06 15.48 7.95
C ALA A 213 -3.34 16.81 8.20
N ALA A 214 -3.30 17.72 7.22
CA ALA A 214 -2.74 19.06 7.39
C ALA A 214 -3.65 19.99 8.21
N SER A 215 -4.90 19.60 8.45
CA SER A 215 -5.91 20.39 9.16
C SER A 215 -6.03 20.01 10.64
N VAL A 216 -5.30 19.01 11.10
CA VAL A 216 -5.24 18.51 12.48
C VAL A 216 -3.97 19.03 13.16
#